data_a503b199149f1182d0b697feff656c73
#
_entry.id   a503b199149f1182d0b697feff656c73
#
_cell.length_a   1.000
_cell.length_b   1.000
_cell.length_c   1.000
_cell.angle_alpha   90.00
_cell.angle_beta   90.00
_cell.angle_gamma   90.00
#
_symmetry.space_group_name_H-M   'P 1'
#
loop_
_entity.id
_entity.type
_entity.pdbx_description
1 polymer ?
#
loop_
_entity_poly.entity_id
_entity_poly.type
_entity_poly.pdbx_seq_one_letter_code
_entity_poly.pdbx_strand_id
1 'polypeptide(L)'
;MSLILVVIVGGIIGILINYFSDVLPVSRRIARPICRVCNQPYSIKDYLISYRCSICGNRTSTRSIIVLISAIGICILLIFFPFSILGFWETLPILIFLGVIMVIDIEHRVVLFQTSIFGFVLFFLYGIRLRGLLSTIFGTLAGFLIMLSFYYLGIAFTKIAGKLRHQKIDEVAFGFGD
;
A
#
# COMPACT_ATOMS: atom_id res chain seq x y z
N MET A 1 -8.75 -12.45 23.08
CA MET A 1 -9.53 -12.37 21.82
C MET A 1 -9.58 -13.77 21.23
N SER A 2 -10.74 -14.25 20.77
CA SER A 2 -10.82 -15.62 20.22
C SER A 2 -10.05 -15.73 18.90
N LEU A 3 -9.33 -16.82 18.67
CA LEU A 3 -8.56 -17.07 17.46
C LEU A 3 -9.46 -17.00 16.20
N ILE A 4 -10.71 -17.46 16.33
CA ILE A 4 -11.71 -17.42 15.26
C ILE A 4 -11.97 -15.98 14.81
N LEU A 5 -12.15 -15.04 15.74
CA LEU A 5 -12.36 -13.63 15.42
C LEU A 5 -11.16 -13.04 14.64
N VAL A 6 -9.96 -13.41 15.01
CA VAL A 6 -8.73 -12.94 14.37
C VAL A 6 -8.61 -13.41 12.93
N VAL A 7 -8.94 -14.69 12.70
CA VAL A 7 -8.95 -15.26 11.33
C VAL A 7 -10.00 -14.54 10.47
N ILE A 8 -11.18 -14.27 11.02
CA ILE A 8 -12.23 -13.52 10.29
C ILE A 8 -11.75 -12.11 9.97
N VAL A 9 -11.19 -11.39 10.95
CA VAL A 9 -10.67 -10.03 10.75
C VAL A 9 -9.53 -10.02 9.72
N GLY A 10 -8.57 -10.95 9.83
CA GLY A 10 -7.48 -11.11 8.87
C GLY A 10 -7.99 -11.41 7.46
N GLY A 11 -9.03 -12.22 7.34
CA GLY A 11 -9.72 -12.49 6.06
C GLY A 11 -10.33 -11.24 5.46
N ILE A 12 -11.06 -10.45 6.25
CA ILE A 12 -11.64 -9.17 5.81
C ILE A 12 -10.53 -8.21 5.35
N ILE A 13 -9.45 -8.09 6.11
CA ILE A 13 -8.30 -7.25 5.76
C ILE A 13 -7.68 -7.70 4.45
N GLY A 14 -7.45 -8.99 4.25
CA GLY A 14 -6.90 -9.52 3.01
C GLY A 14 -7.79 -9.23 1.80
N ILE A 15 -9.11 -9.32 1.96
CA ILE A 15 -10.09 -8.95 0.93
C ILE A 15 -9.99 -7.44 0.63
N LEU A 16 -9.91 -6.58 1.63
CA LEU A 16 -9.78 -5.12 1.44
C LEU A 16 -8.47 -4.77 0.73
N ILE A 17 -7.35 -5.38 1.11
CA ILE A 17 -6.06 -5.17 0.45
C ILE A 17 -6.17 -5.57 -1.03
N ASN A 18 -6.71 -6.73 -1.34
CA ASN A 18 -6.91 -7.18 -2.72
C ASN A 18 -7.80 -6.22 -3.50
N TYR A 19 -8.94 -5.81 -2.92
CA TYR A 19 -9.87 -4.89 -3.56
C TYR A 19 -9.20 -3.55 -3.91
N PHE A 20 -8.56 -2.91 -2.94
CA PHE A 20 -7.90 -1.62 -3.19
C PHE A 20 -6.73 -1.74 -4.18
N SER A 21 -5.97 -2.82 -4.11
CA SER A 21 -4.85 -3.06 -5.03
C SER A 21 -5.30 -3.33 -6.47
N ASP A 22 -6.49 -3.90 -6.68
CA ASP A 22 -7.04 -4.12 -8.01
C ASP A 22 -7.74 -2.88 -8.59
N VAL A 23 -8.36 -2.07 -7.74
CA VAL A 23 -9.21 -0.96 -8.18
C VAL A 23 -8.45 0.36 -8.31
N LEU A 24 -7.60 0.71 -7.33
CA LEU A 24 -6.94 2.02 -7.30
C LEU A 24 -6.01 2.29 -8.49
N PRO A 25 -5.16 1.34 -8.94
CA PRO A 25 -4.27 1.60 -10.07
C PRO A 25 -5.02 1.85 -11.38
N VAL A 26 -6.18 1.21 -11.55
CA VAL A 26 -6.95 1.27 -12.80
C VAL A 26 -7.91 2.46 -12.83
N SER A 27 -8.74 2.61 -11.80
CA SER A 27 -9.84 3.58 -11.81
C SER A 27 -9.52 4.88 -11.09
N ARG A 28 -8.48 4.89 -10.24
CA ARG A 28 -8.14 6.00 -9.33
C ARG A 28 -9.32 6.48 -8.47
N ARG A 29 -10.36 5.68 -8.37
CA ARG A 29 -11.59 5.92 -7.59
C ARG A 29 -12.10 4.59 -7.04
N ILE A 30 -12.96 4.63 -6.04
CA ILE A 30 -13.65 3.44 -5.55
C ILE A 30 -14.67 3.02 -6.61
N ALA A 31 -14.39 1.93 -7.31
CA ALA A 31 -15.20 1.40 -8.40
C ALA A 31 -15.29 -0.14 -8.29
N ARG A 32 -16.10 -0.77 -9.12
CA ARG A 32 -16.14 -2.23 -9.18
C ARG A 32 -14.85 -2.76 -9.79
N PRO A 33 -14.24 -3.83 -9.21
CA PRO A 33 -13.07 -4.45 -9.79
C PRO A 33 -13.39 -4.98 -11.20
N ILE A 34 -12.46 -4.82 -12.13
CA ILE A 34 -12.62 -5.17 -13.54
C ILE A 34 -11.79 -6.43 -13.83
N CYS A 35 -12.35 -7.36 -14.60
CA CYS A 35 -11.63 -8.54 -15.03
C CYS A 35 -10.50 -8.15 -16.01
N ARG A 36 -9.25 -8.58 -15.72
CA ARG A 36 -8.08 -8.26 -16.55
C ARG A 36 -8.11 -8.88 -17.95
N VAL A 37 -8.97 -9.88 -18.19
CA VAL A 37 -9.05 -10.60 -19.48
C VAL A 37 -10.20 -10.07 -20.35
N CYS A 38 -11.41 -9.95 -19.80
CA CYS A 38 -12.57 -9.52 -20.58
C CYS A 38 -13.00 -8.07 -20.33
N ASN A 39 -12.29 -7.32 -19.46
CA ASN A 39 -12.57 -5.93 -19.07
C ASN A 39 -14.01 -5.69 -18.53
N GLN A 40 -14.71 -6.74 -18.14
CA GLN A 40 -16.03 -6.61 -17.54
C GLN A 40 -15.95 -6.48 -16.02
N PRO A 41 -16.87 -5.70 -15.39
CA PRO A 41 -16.88 -5.57 -13.95
C PRO A 41 -17.29 -6.90 -13.29
N TYR A 42 -16.57 -7.28 -12.24
CA TYR A 42 -16.93 -8.43 -11.42
C TYR A 42 -18.25 -8.19 -10.68
N SER A 43 -19.07 -9.25 -10.57
CA SER A 43 -20.10 -9.29 -9.54
C SER A 43 -19.46 -9.40 -8.16
N ILE A 44 -20.09 -8.82 -7.14
CA ILE A 44 -19.58 -8.90 -5.75
C ILE A 44 -19.40 -10.36 -5.32
N LYS A 45 -20.35 -11.23 -5.69
CA LYS A 45 -20.28 -12.67 -5.39
C LYS A 45 -19.11 -13.35 -6.09
N ASP A 46 -18.86 -13.02 -7.35
CA ASP A 46 -17.76 -13.61 -8.12
C ASP A 46 -16.41 -13.18 -7.60
N TYR A 47 -16.28 -11.94 -7.16
CA TYR A 47 -15.04 -11.40 -6.62
C TYR A 47 -14.72 -11.96 -5.23
N LEU A 48 -15.72 -12.09 -4.34
CA LEU A 48 -15.53 -12.48 -2.95
C LEU A 48 -15.57 -14.00 -2.72
N ILE A 49 -16.37 -14.75 -3.47
CA ILE A 49 -16.66 -16.16 -3.18
C ILE A 49 -16.12 -17.08 -4.27
N SER A 50 -16.46 -16.81 -5.54
CA SER A 50 -16.13 -17.73 -6.63
C SER A 50 -14.69 -17.62 -7.10
N TYR A 51 -14.04 -16.47 -6.87
CA TYR A 51 -12.70 -16.18 -7.38
C TYR A 51 -12.58 -16.47 -8.89
N ARG A 52 -13.70 -16.32 -9.63
CA ARG A 52 -13.79 -16.55 -11.07
C ARG A 52 -14.68 -15.50 -11.72
N CYS A 53 -14.31 -15.08 -12.92
CA CYS A 53 -15.16 -14.24 -13.73
C CYS A 53 -16.32 -15.06 -14.30
N SER A 54 -17.58 -14.63 -14.09
CA SER A 54 -18.77 -15.30 -14.62
C SER A 54 -18.86 -15.28 -16.15
N ILE A 55 -18.16 -14.34 -16.81
CA ILE A 55 -18.23 -14.16 -18.26
C ILE A 55 -17.13 -14.96 -18.99
N CYS A 56 -15.88 -14.83 -18.58
CA CYS A 56 -14.75 -15.50 -19.25
C CYS A 56 -14.21 -16.73 -18.49
N GLY A 57 -14.74 -17.04 -17.32
CA GLY A 57 -14.29 -18.17 -16.49
C GLY A 57 -12.87 -18.03 -15.90
N ASN A 58 -12.19 -16.91 -16.17
CA ASN A 58 -10.84 -16.70 -15.68
C ASN A 58 -10.82 -16.63 -14.15
N ARG A 59 -9.83 -17.32 -13.54
CA ARG A 59 -9.64 -17.32 -12.08
C ARG A 59 -8.90 -16.06 -11.66
N THR A 60 -9.23 -15.54 -10.48
CA THR A 60 -8.39 -14.53 -9.80
C THR A 60 -6.98 -15.04 -9.59
N SER A 61 -6.04 -14.12 -9.65
CA SER A 61 -4.61 -14.42 -9.56
C SER A 61 -4.24 -15.16 -8.27
N THR A 62 -3.27 -16.06 -8.34
CA THR A 62 -2.61 -16.69 -7.19
C THR A 62 -2.16 -15.68 -6.14
N ARG A 63 -1.82 -14.45 -6.56
CA ARG A 63 -1.54 -13.31 -5.71
C ARG A 63 -2.63 -13.07 -4.66
N SER A 64 -3.92 -13.08 -5.08
CA SER A 64 -5.04 -12.76 -4.18
C SER A 64 -5.13 -13.76 -3.01
N ILE A 65 -4.78 -15.02 -3.26
CA ILE A 65 -4.73 -16.05 -2.23
C ILE A 65 -3.53 -15.82 -1.30
N ILE A 66 -2.37 -15.48 -1.86
CA ILE A 66 -1.17 -15.19 -1.08
C ILE A 66 -1.42 -14.00 -0.15
N VAL A 67 -2.00 -12.91 -0.65
CA VAL A 67 -2.34 -11.72 0.13
C VAL A 67 -3.31 -12.07 1.27
N LEU A 68 -4.33 -12.89 0.98
CA LEU A 68 -5.30 -13.32 1.99
C LEU A 68 -4.63 -14.12 3.11
N ILE A 69 -3.84 -15.12 2.76
CA ILE A 69 -3.11 -15.95 3.72
C ILE A 69 -2.12 -15.12 4.54
N SER A 70 -1.39 -14.22 3.88
CA SER A 70 -0.43 -13.33 4.54
C SER A 70 -1.12 -12.39 5.54
N ALA A 71 -2.26 -11.80 5.16
CA ALA A 71 -3.02 -10.92 6.05
C ALA A 71 -3.54 -11.67 7.29
N ILE A 72 -4.06 -12.89 7.13
CA ILE A 72 -4.47 -13.75 8.25
C ILE A 72 -3.26 -14.08 9.14
N GLY A 73 -2.16 -14.51 8.53
CA GLY A 73 -0.93 -14.84 9.26
C GLY A 73 -0.38 -13.67 10.08
N ILE A 74 -0.34 -12.46 9.49
CA ILE A 74 0.10 -11.25 10.20
C ILE A 74 -0.87 -10.92 11.35
N CYS A 75 -2.19 -11.02 11.15
CA CYS A 75 -3.16 -10.79 12.23
C CYS A 75 -2.99 -11.79 13.38
N ILE A 76 -2.67 -13.04 13.11
CA ILE A 76 -2.36 -14.04 14.12
C ILE A 76 -1.06 -13.66 14.84
N LEU A 77 -0.01 -13.30 14.12
CA LEU A 77 1.27 -12.87 14.70
C LEU A 77 1.10 -11.66 15.62
N LEU A 78 0.26 -10.68 15.25
CA LEU A 78 -0.02 -9.49 16.06
C LEU A 78 -0.67 -9.79 17.41
N ILE A 79 -1.31 -10.94 17.57
CA ILE A 79 -1.84 -11.36 18.87
C ILE A 79 -0.73 -11.94 19.74
N PHE A 80 0.14 -12.77 19.18
CA PHE A 80 1.23 -13.37 19.93
C PHE A 80 2.35 -12.37 20.24
N PHE A 81 2.55 -11.39 19.33
CA PHE A 81 3.58 -10.36 19.45
C PHE A 81 2.95 -8.96 19.27
N PRO A 82 2.15 -8.51 20.25
CA PRO A 82 1.51 -7.19 20.15
C PRO A 82 2.57 -6.10 20.22
N PHE A 83 2.38 -5.05 19.40
CA PHE A 83 3.20 -3.85 19.57
C PHE A 83 2.92 -3.22 20.92
N SER A 84 3.97 -2.89 21.67
CA SER A 84 3.86 -2.31 23.01
C SER A 84 3.14 -0.94 23.04
N ILE A 85 3.12 -0.23 21.91
CA ILE A 85 2.64 1.15 21.78
C ILE A 85 1.24 1.20 21.14
N LEU A 86 0.91 0.24 20.26
CA LEU A 86 -0.34 0.21 19.51
C LEU A 86 -1.13 -1.04 19.87
N GLY A 87 -2.41 -0.85 20.16
CA GLY A 87 -3.33 -1.98 20.34
C GLY A 87 -3.58 -2.72 19.01
N PHE A 88 -4.07 -3.95 19.10
CA PHE A 88 -4.40 -4.78 17.93
C PHE A 88 -5.27 -4.00 16.91
N TRP A 89 -6.38 -3.42 17.36
CA TRP A 89 -7.32 -2.69 16.51
C TRP A 89 -6.72 -1.45 15.86
N GLU A 90 -5.81 -0.80 16.55
CA GLU A 90 -5.11 0.39 16.05
C GLU A 90 -4.09 0.04 14.97
N THR A 91 -3.55 -1.17 14.99
CA THR A 91 -2.59 -1.62 13.98
C THR A 91 -3.25 -1.98 12.66
N LEU A 92 -4.55 -2.33 12.64
CA LEU A 92 -5.23 -2.79 11.42
C LEU A 92 -5.27 -1.77 10.27
N PRO A 93 -5.58 -0.47 10.49
CA PRO A 93 -5.53 0.52 9.42
C PRO A 93 -4.14 0.66 8.79
N ILE A 94 -3.09 0.59 9.61
CA ILE A 94 -1.70 0.62 9.15
C ILE A 94 -1.41 -0.62 8.31
N LEU A 95 -1.84 -1.80 8.75
CA LEU A 95 -1.66 -3.06 8.02
C LEU A 95 -2.35 -3.03 6.66
N ILE A 96 -3.58 -2.54 6.59
CA ILE A 96 -4.31 -2.39 5.32
C ILE A 96 -3.55 -1.45 4.40
N PHE A 97 -3.14 -0.29 4.89
CA PHE A 97 -2.44 0.73 4.11
C PHE A 97 -1.11 0.21 3.55
N LEU A 98 -0.26 -0.37 4.40
CA LEU A 98 1.02 -0.93 3.98
C LEU A 98 0.83 -2.11 3.04
N GLY A 99 -0.15 -2.98 3.28
CA GLY A 99 -0.48 -4.10 2.41
C GLY A 99 -0.91 -3.63 1.01
N VAL A 100 -1.74 -2.60 0.91
CA VAL A 100 -2.16 -2.01 -0.37
C VAL A 100 -0.98 -1.44 -1.14
N ILE A 101 -0.14 -0.63 -0.48
CA ILE A 101 1.05 -0.05 -1.13
C ILE A 101 1.99 -1.15 -1.60
N MET A 102 2.30 -2.13 -0.75
CA MET A 102 3.22 -3.21 -1.09
C MET A 102 2.74 -3.99 -2.32
N VAL A 103 1.45 -4.32 -2.40
CA VAL A 103 0.90 -5.05 -3.55
C VAL A 103 0.93 -4.21 -4.81
N ILE A 104 0.57 -2.92 -4.74
CA ILE A 104 0.59 -2.00 -5.89
C ILE A 104 2.03 -1.82 -6.38
N ASP A 105 2.99 -1.65 -5.49
CA ASP A 105 4.40 -1.46 -5.86
C ASP A 105 4.98 -2.70 -6.55
N ILE A 106 4.72 -3.89 -6.02
CA ILE A 106 5.19 -5.15 -6.63
C ILE A 106 4.59 -5.37 -8.02
N GLU A 107 3.30 -5.02 -8.23
CA GLU A 107 2.64 -5.27 -9.52
C GLU A 107 2.84 -4.17 -10.55
N HIS A 108 2.75 -2.93 -10.12
CA HIS A 108 2.68 -1.78 -11.02
C HIS A 108 3.91 -0.89 -10.97
N ARG A 109 4.72 -0.99 -9.90
CA ARG A 109 5.90 -0.12 -9.67
C ARG A 109 5.55 1.36 -9.77
N VAL A 110 4.38 1.73 -9.26
CA VAL A 110 3.84 3.09 -9.32
C VAL A 110 3.35 3.50 -7.95
N VAL A 111 3.78 4.65 -7.48
CA VAL A 111 3.24 5.30 -6.29
C VAL A 111 2.05 6.17 -6.72
N LEU A 112 0.88 5.87 -6.18
CA LEU A 112 -0.34 6.61 -6.47
C LEU A 112 -0.45 7.83 -5.55
N PHE A 113 -0.73 8.98 -6.11
CA PHE A 113 -0.92 10.22 -5.34
C PHE A 113 -2.01 10.10 -4.26
N GLN A 114 -3.10 9.38 -4.56
CA GLN A 114 -4.18 9.12 -3.60
C GLN A 114 -3.71 8.32 -2.39
N THR A 115 -2.90 7.28 -2.61
CA THR A 115 -2.34 6.48 -1.51
C THR A 115 -1.37 7.28 -0.67
N SER A 116 -0.57 8.17 -1.29
CA SER A 116 0.36 9.05 -0.58
C SER A 116 -0.36 10.04 0.33
N ILE A 117 -1.44 10.68 -0.15
CA ILE A 117 -2.25 11.58 0.70
C ILE A 117 -2.89 10.82 1.85
N PHE A 118 -3.50 9.67 1.57
CA PHE A 118 -4.13 8.86 2.59
C PHE A 118 -3.12 8.43 3.66
N GLY A 119 -1.93 7.99 3.23
CA GLY A 119 -0.84 7.63 4.13
C GLY A 119 -0.37 8.80 4.99
N PHE A 120 -0.21 9.98 4.39
CA PHE A 120 0.15 11.18 5.12
C PHE A 120 -0.87 11.48 6.23
N VAL A 121 -2.16 11.51 5.90
CA VAL A 121 -3.22 11.76 6.89
C VAL A 121 -3.24 10.68 7.97
N LEU A 122 -3.15 9.41 7.59
CA LEU A 122 -3.14 8.29 8.51
C LEU A 122 -2.00 8.41 9.52
N PHE A 123 -0.77 8.52 9.06
CA PHE A 123 0.40 8.58 9.93
C PHE A 123 0.49 9.89 10.72
N PHE A 124 -0.01 10.98 10.17
CA PHE A 124 -0.09 12.26 10.90
C PHE A 124 -1.04 12.16 12.10
N LEU A 125 -2.22 11.55 11.93
CA LEU A 125 -3.17 11.31 13.02
C LEU A 125 -2.57 10.38 14.10
N TYR A 126 -1.91 9.30 13.70
CA TYR A 126 -1.21 8.43 14.64
C TYR A 126 -0.08 9.15 15.36
N GLY A 127 0.66 9.98 14.67
CA GLY A 127 1.71 10.82 15.26
C GLY A 127 1.18 11.74 16.34
N ILE A 128 0.09 12.47 16.06
CA ILE A 128 -0.56 13.35 17.03
C ILE A 128 -0.98 12.58 18.29
N ARG A 129 -1.59 11.42 18.09
CA ARG A 129 -2.05 10.59 19.20
C ARG A 129 -0.92 10.05 20.06
N LEU A 130 0.19 9.64 19.45
CA LEU A 130 1.30 8.98 20.14
C LEU A 130 2.32 9.94 20.74
N ARG A 131 2.55 11.08 20.09
CA ARG A 131 3.64 12.02 20.42
C ARG A 131 3.17 13.44 20.67
N GLY A 132 1.89 13.74 20.40
CA GLY A 132 1.35 15.08 20.44
C GLY A 132 1.59 15.90 19.17
N LEU A 133 0.85 17.00 19.04
CA LEU A 133 0.81 17.80 17.81
C LEU A 133 2.17 18.40 17.44
N LEU A 134 2.84 19.06 18.39
CA LEU A 134 4.10 19.76 18.14
C LEU A 134 5.20 18.78 17.68
N SER A 135 5.37 17.66 18.39
CA SER A 135 6.38 16.66 18.03
C SER A 135 6.09 16.04 16.64
N THR A 136 4.82 15.87 16.30
CA THR A 136 4.40 15.34 15.00
C THR A 136 4.72 16.32 13.87
N ILE A 137 4.44 17.61 14.07
CA ILE A 137 4.78 18.65 13.09
C ILE A 137 6.29 18.73 12.87
N PHE A 138 7.10 18.77 13.94
CA PHE A 138 8.55 18.80 13.81
C PHE A 138 9.09 17.52 13.15
N GLY A 139 8.57 16.34 13.50
CA GLY A 139 8.95 15.07 12.87
C GLY A 139 8.61 15.02 11.39
N THR A 140 7.41 15.49 11.02
CA THR A 140 6.97 15.56 9.62
C THR A 140 7.85 16.51 8.81
N LEU A 141 8.15 17.70 9.36
CA LEU A 141 9.02 18.68 8.70
C LEU A 141 10.44 18.13 8.53
N ALA A 142 10.99 17.51 9.58
CA ALA A 142 12.32 16.88 9.51
C ALA A 142 12.37 15.76 8.46
N GLY A 143 11.37 14.88 8.44
CA GLY A 143 11.26 13.82 7.42
C GLY A 143 11.17 14.37 6.00
N PHE A 144 10.37 15.43 5.80
CA PHE A 144 10.28 16.11 4.51
C PHE A 144 11.63 16.71 4.07
N LEU A 145 12.33 17.38 4.97
CA LEU A 145 13.65 17.97 4.66
C LEU A 145 14.69 16.89 4.33
N ILE A 146 14.68 15.76 5.02
CA ILE A 146 15.56 14.63 4.72
C ILE A 146 15.27 14.08 3.31
N MET A 147 14.01 13.82 2.97
CA MET A 147 13.63 13.34 1.63
C MET A 147 13.98 14.35 0.54
N LEU A 148 13.76 15.63 0.80
CA LEU A 148 14.14 16.71 -0.11
C LEU A 148 15.66 16.73 -0.33
N SER A 149 16.45 16.49 0.70
CA SER A 149 17.91 16.40 0.60
C SER A 149 18.34 15.22 -0.27
N PHE A 150 17.74 14.04 -0.12
CA PHE A 150 17.99 12.89 -0.99
C PHE A 150 17.63 13.17 -2.45
N TYR A 151 16.51 13.86 -2.69
CA TYR A 151 16.13 14.27 -4.03
C TYR A 151 17.20 15.16 -4.69
N TYR A 152 17.68 16.20 -3.99
CA TYR A 152 18.75 17.07 -4.51
C TYR A 152 20.08 16.33 -4.68
N LEU A 153 20.40 15.41 -3.77
CA LEU A 153 21.58 14.53 -3.92
C LEU A 153 21.48 13.66 -5.18
N GLY A 154 20.30 13.12 -5.47
CA GLY A 154 20.04 12.36 -6.69
C GLY A 154 20.27 13.19 -7.95
N ILE A 155 19.77 14.44 -7.99
CA ILE A 155 20.02 15.39 -9.10
C ILE A 155 21.51 15.72 -9.24
N ALA A 156 22.18 15.96 -8.12
CA ALA A 156 23.61 16.26 -8.15
C ALA A 156 24.42 15.07 -8.68
N PHE A 157 24.09 13.87 -8.23
CA PHE A 157 24.73 12.62 -8.68
C PHE A 157 24.53 12.40 -10.19
N THR A 158 23.32 12.55 -10.71
CA THR A 158 23.06 12.40 -12.18
C THR A 158 23.83 13.42 -13.00
N LYS A 159 23.93 14.69 -12.54
CA LYS A 159 24.74 15.72 -13.20
C LYS A 159 26.23 15.39 -13.23
N ILE A 160 26.77 14.89 -12.11
CA ILE A 160 28.20 14.51 -11.99
C ILE A 160 28.49 13.28 -12.86
N ALA A 161 27.62 12.25 -12.79
CA ALA A 161 27.76 11.03 -13.58
C ALA A 161 27.65 11.30 -15.10
N GLY A 162 26.75 12.22 -15.51
CA GLY A 162 26.58 12.65 -16.89
C GLY A 162 27.82 13.36 -17.41
N LYS A 163 28.45 14.24 -16.60
CA LYS A 163 29.73 14.89 -16.94
C LYS A 163 30.86 13.89 -17.14
N LEU A 164 30.97 12.90 -16.27
CA LEU A 164 32.02 11.86 -16.33
C LEU A 164 31.86 10.92 -17.52
N ARG A 165 30.64 10.65 -17.96
CA ARG A 165 30.33 9.73 -19.07
C ARG A 165 30.17 10.41 -20.43
N HIS A 166 30.28 11.74 -20.54
CA HIS A 166 30.02 12.53 -21.73
C HIS A 166 28.64 12.24 -22.38
N GLN A 167 27.67 11.76 -21.60
CA GLN A 167 26.31 11.49 -22.02
C GLN A 167 25.34 12.38 -21.25
N LYS A 168 24.41 13.00 -21.95
CA LYS A 168 23.25 13.65 -21.30
C LYS A 168 22.35 12.55 -20.75
N ILE A 169 22.40 12.36 -19.45
CA ILE A 169 21.45 11.49 -18.73
C ILE A 169 20.29 12.40 -18.35
N ASP A 170 19.21 12.35 -19.10
CA ASP A 170 17.97 13.10 -18.83
C ASP A 170 17.10 12.43 -17.75
N GLU A 171 17.48 11.23 -17.29
CA GLU A 171 16.77 10.53 -16.22
C GLU A 171 17.29 10.95 -14.86
N VAL A 172 16.39 11.44 -14.01
CA VAL A 172 16.67 11.72 -12.59
C VAL A 172 16.69 10.40 -11.84
N ALA A 173 17.74 10.16 -11.03
CA ALA A 173 17.90 8.90 -10.27
C ALA A 173 16.74 8.62 -9.28
N PHE A 174 16.06 9.68 -8.85
CA PHE A 174 14.83 9.59 -8.06
C PHE A 174 13.74 10.39 -8.77
N GLY A 175 12.63 9.75 -9.13
CA GLY A 175 11.44 10.40 -9.67
C GLY A 175 10.73 11.23 -8.60
N PHE A 176 9.94 12.21 -9.03
CA PHE A 176 9.14 13.07 -8.12
C PHE A 176 8.01 12.29 -7.41
N GLY A 177 7.82 11.00 -7.74
CA GLY A 177 6.80 10.11 -7.20
C GLY A 177 7.36 8.95 -6.35
N ASP A 178 8.69 8.89 -6.17
CA ASP A 178 9.35 7.89 -5.32
C ASP A 178 9.49 8.46 -3.86
#